data_13d5422854c21bc9c4b43f519296a43f
#
_entry.id   13d5422854c21bc9c4b43f519296a43f
#
_cell.length_a   1.000
_cell.length_b   1.000
_cell.length_c   1.000
_cell.angle_alpha   90.00
_cell.angle_beta   90.00
_cell.angle_gamma   90.00
#
_symmetry.space_group_name_H-M   'P 1'
#
loop_
_entity.id
_entity.type
_entity.pdbx_description
1 polymer ?
#
loop_
_entity_poly.entity_id
_entity_poly.type
_entity_poly.pdbx_seq_one_letter_code
_entity_poly.pdbx_strand_id
1 'polypeptide(L)'
;MSTPAIAAQPIPQRNVSIVPQEQRDAFRAELQKRIAERAFQLFEQDGGQHGSQLSHWLQAESELLRRASEIREAGSWSTANATLADSDPQGLEVLVLRDRAIVAGVRSAPNNSSTYLLIKWPVAVDPATAAAYSKGNTLTVTAKHSPSPEEPTAHSEGVPAAPAENTGMGSQTTKSTTAPNSGKDA
;
A
#
# COMPACT_ATOMS: atom_id res chain seq x y z
N MET A 1 -6.19 -57.05 -11.40
CA MET A 1 -6.17 -56.34 -10.06
C MET A 1 -6.10 -54.88 -10.33
N SER A 2 -7.25 -54.17 -10.24
CA SER A 2 -7.35 -52.72 -10.49
C SER A 2 -7.07 -52.00 -9.22
N THR A 3 -6.00 -51.18 -9.19
CA THR A 3 -5.66 -50.30 -8.10
C THR A 3 -6.70 -49.19 -8.08
N PRO A 4 -7.42 -48.91 -6.97
CA PRO A 4 -8.34 -47.80 -6.91
C PRO A 4 -7.54 -46.51 -7.00
N ALA A 5 -7.90 -45.66 -7.98
CA ALA A 5 -7.40 -44.29 -8.03
C ALA A 5 -7.85 -43.56 -6.76
N ILE A 6 -6.91 -43.21 -5.90
CA ILE A 6 -7.17 -42.32 -4.76
C ILE A 6 -7.59 -40.97 -5.35
N ALA A 7 -8.88 -40.70 -5.33
CA ALA A 7 -9.40 -39.39 -5.69
C ALA A 7 -8.74 -38.36 -4.75
N ALA A 8 -7.93 -37.46 -5.33
CA ALA A 8 -7.32 -36.40 -4.60
C ALA A 8 -8.43 -35.53 -3.98
N GLN A 9 -8.52 -35.55 -2.65
CA GLN A 9 -9.50 -34.75 -1.93
C GLN A 9 -9.20 -33.26 -2.20
N PRO A 10 -10.20 -32.44 -2.49
CA PRO A 10 -9.97 -31.01 -2.71
C PRO A 10 -9.39 -30.42 -1.42
N ILE A 11 -8.22 -29.80 -1.54
CA ILE A 11 -7.58 -29.11 -0.42
C ILE A 11 -8.52 -27.99 0.04
N PRO A 12 -8.96 -27.97 1.31
CA PRO A 12 -9.91 -26.98 1.79
C PRO A 12 -9.30 -25.57 1.72
N GLN A 13 -10.07 -24.66 1.15
CA GLN A 13 -9.75 -23.24 1.15
C GLN A 13 -10.20 -22.64 2.49
N ARG A 14 -9.33 -21.88 3.16
CA ARG A 14 -9.61 -21.25 4.44
C ARG A 14 -9.49 -19.74 4.31
N ASN A 15 -10.44 -19.00 4.85
CA ASN A 15 -10.35 -17.55 4.92
C ASN A 15 -9.27 -17.14 5.94
N VAL A 16 -8.49 -16.14 5.58
CA VAL A 16 -7.47 -15.51 6.43
C VAL A 16 -8.00 -14.17 6.89
N SER A 17 -7.74 -13.82 8.15
CA SER A 17 -8.24 -12.59 8.76
C SER A 17 -7.61 -11.35 8.10
N ILE A 18 -8.46 -10.40 7.69
CA ILE A 18 -8.03 -9.05 7.30
C ILE A 18 -8.10 -8.16 8.54
N VAL A 19 -7.02 -7.45 8.82
CA VAL A 19 -6.93 -6.51 9.94
C VAL A 19 -7.96 -5.38 9.75
N PRO A 20 -8.92 -5.22 10.68
CA PRO A 20 -9.93 -4.16 10.61
C PRO A 20 -9.29 -2.77 10.68
N GLN A 21 -10.01 -1.76 10.20
CA GLN A 21 -9.48 -0.40 10.14
C GLN A 21 -9.04 0.14 11.50
N GLU A 22 -9.80 -0.15 12.54
CA GLU A 22 -9.54 0.28 13.93
C GLU A 22 -8.30 -0.39 14.56
N GLN A 23 -7.87 -1.52 14.03
CA GLN A 23 -6.70 -2.26 14.53
C GLN A 23 -5.41 -2.00 13.72
N ARG A 24 -5.49 -1.23 12.64
CA ARG A 24 -4.34 -0.99 11.74
C ARG A 24 -3.16 -0.32 12.44
N ASP A 25 -3.43 0.63 13.32
CA ASP A 25 -2.36 1.35 14.04
C ASP A 25 -1.71 0.47 15.10
N ALA A 26 -2.49 -0.37 15.79
CA ALA A 26 -1.95 -1.36 16.71
C ALA A 26 -1.07 -2.40 15.99
N PHE A 27 -1.50 -2.88 14.82
CA PHE A 27 -0.71 -3.79 13.99
C PHE A 27 0.62 -3.16 13.56
N ARG A 28 0.59 -1.90 13.11
CA ARG A 28 1.81 -1.17 12.72
C ARG A 28 2.75 -0.96 13.90
N ALA A 29 2.22 -0.59 15.06
CA ALA A 29 3.01 -0.39 16.27
C ALA A 29 3.72 -1.69 16.70
N GLU A 30 3.03 -2.83 16.63
CA GLU A 30 3.62 -4.13 16.94
C GLU A 30 4.74 -4.50 15.94
N LEU A 31 4.51 -4.28 14.64
CA LEU A 31 5.54 -4.48 13.62
C LEU A 31 6.78 -3.61 13.88
N GLN A 32 6.59 -2.31 14.15
CA GLN A 32 7.69 -1.39 14.44
C GLN A 32 8.45 -1.80 15.70
N LYS A 33 7.75 -2.23 16.74
CA LYS A 33 8.36 -2.75 17.97
C LYS A 33 9.25 -3.94 17.68
N ARG A 34 8.80 -4.91 16.90
CA ARG A 34 9.59 -6.08 16.53
C ARG A 34 10.82 -5.73 15.70
N ILE A 35 10.69 -4.76 14.77
CA ILE A 35 11.85 -4.26 14.02
C ILE A 35 12.86 -3.59 14.97
N ALA A 36 12.39 -2.76 15.91
CA ALA A 36 13.24 -2.10 16.90
C ALA A 36 13.97 -3.10 17.81
N GLU A 37 13.27 -4.13 18.31
CA GLU A 37 13.85 -5.20 19.12
C GLU A 37 14.95 -5.94 18.35
N ARG A 38 14.69 -6.28 17.07
CA ARG A 38 15.68 -6.94 16.24
C ARG A 38 16.88 -6.04 15.91
N ALA A 39 16.63 -4.77 15.60
CA ALA A 39 17.71 -3.79 15.37
C ALA A 39 18.59 -3.60 16.61
N PHE A 40 17.98 -3.60 17.80
CA PHE A 40 18.74 -3.53 19.04
C PHE A 40 19.62 -4.78 19.27
N GLN A 41 19.10 -5.98 18.98
CA GLN A 41 19.90 -7.20 19.03
C GLN A 41 21.10 -7.15 18.07
N LEU A 42 20.92 -6.61 16.87
CA LEU A 42 21.99 -6.42 15.90
C LEU A 42 23.03 -5.43 16.40
N PHE A 43 22.59 -4.33 17.00
CA PHE A 43 23.46 -3.34 17.64
C PHE A 43 24.32 -3.97 18.76
N GLU A 44 23.72 -4.77 19.64
CA GLU A 44 24.46 -5.48 20.69
C GLU A 44 25.47 -6.49 20.14
N GLN A 45 25.09 -7.23 19.08
CA GLN A 45 25.98 -8.20 18.41
C GLN A 45 27.18 -7.54 17.73
N ASP A 46 26.99 -6.28 17.25
CA ASP A 46 28.05 -5.48 16.61
C ASP A 46 28.92 -4.69 17.62
N GLY A 47 28.78 -5.01 18.91
CA GLY A 47 29.58 -4.41 19.98
C GLY A 47 29.15 -3.02 20.40
N GLY A 48 27.93 -2.61 20.08
CA GLY A 48 27.34 -1.33 20.55
C GLY A 48 27.94 -0.08 19.90
N GLN A 49 28.48 -0.18 18.69
CA GLN A 49 29.11 0.95 18.01
C GLN A 49 28.10 2.01 17.59
N HIS A 50 28.32 3.25 18.02
CA HIS A 50 27.48 4.38 17.62
C HIS A 50 27.68 4.72 16.14
N GLY A 51 26.60 5.15 15.47
CA GLY A 51 26.61 5.56 14.06
C GLY A 51 25.97 4.55 13.09
N SER A 52 25.77 3.29 13.53
CA SER A 52 25.21 2.21 12.69
C SER A 52 23.70 2.00 12.91
N GLN A 53 23.01 2.85 13.67
CA GLN A 53 21.61 2.64 14.06
C GLN A 53 20.69 2.46 12.87
N LEU A 54 20.87 3.28 11.81
CA LEU A 54 20.05 3.17 10.59
C LEU A 54 20.33 1.86 9.84
N SER A 55 21.59 1.42 9.77
CA SER A 55 21.95 0.17 9.11
C SER A 55 21.38 -1.03 9.84
N HIS A 56 21.43 -1.05 11.17
CA HIS A 56 20.83 -2.12 11.97
C HIS A 56 19.30 -2.14 11.83
N TRP A 57 18.64 -0.96 11.75
CA TRP A 57 17.21 -0.87 11.48
C TRP A 57 16.83 -1.45 10.12
N LEU A 58 17.52 -1.04 9.05
CA LEU A 58 17.28 -1.53 7.69
C LEU A 58 17.57 -3.02 7.55
N GLN A 59 18.59 -3.51 8.24
CA GLN A 59 18.89 -4.94 8.29
C GLN A 59 17.76 -5.70 9.01
N ALA A 60 17.34 -5.25 10.18
CA ALA A 60 16.23 -5.84 10.93
C ALA A 60 14.94 -5.87 10.12
N GLU A 61 14.63 -4.77 9.43
CA GLU A 61 13.47 -4.69 8.53
C GLU A 61 13.58 -5.74 7.40
N SER A 62 14.74 -5.87 6.77
CA SER A 62 14.95 -6.84 5.69
C SER A 62 14.88 -8.30 6.15
N GLU A 63 15.31 -8.59 7.38
CA GLU A 63 15.24 -9.92 7.98
C GLU A 63 13.80 -10.32 8.36
N LEU A 64 13.02 -9.35 8.87
CA LEU A 64 11.64 -9.57 9.33
C LEU A 64 10.62 -9.49 8.20
N LEU A 65 10.83 -8.62 7.21
CA LEU A 65 9.90 -8.38 6.10
C LEU A 65 10.37 -9.10 4.84
N ARG A 66 9.89 -10.32 4.65
CA ARG A 66 10.12 -11.07 3.41
C ARG A 66 9.18 -10.57 2.31
N ARG A 67 9.68 -10.45 1.09
CA ARG A 67 8.85 -10.04 -0.05
C ARG A 67 8.12 -11.22 -0.66
N ALA A 68 6.85 -11.03 -0.97
CA ALA A 68 6.10 -11.96 -1.81
C ALA A 68 6.63 -11.89 -3.25
N SER A 69 6.71 -13.04 -3.90
CA SER A 69 7.39 -13.18 -5.19
C SER A 69 6.45 -13.12 -6.39
N GLU A 70 5.14 -13.27 -6.22
CA GLU A 70 4.23 -13.38 -7.35
C GLU A 70 3.00 -12.52 -7.17
N ILE A 71 2.88 -11.51 -8.03
CA ILE A 71 1.69 -10.64 -8.11
C ILE A 71 1.19 -10.69 -9.54
N ARG A 72 -0.11 -10.87 -9.71
CA ARG A 72 -0.81 -10.90 -11.00
C ARG A 72 -1.92 -9.85 -11.01
N GLU A 73 -2.06 -9.21 -12.13
CA GLU A 73 -3.18 -8.30 -12.41
C GLU A 73 -4.17 -8.98 -13.38
N ALA A 74 -5.44 -8.85 -13.08
CA ALA A 74 -6.50 -9.35 -13.92
C ALA A 74 -7.67 -8.35 -13.93
N GLY A 75 -7.79 -7.59 -15.01
CA GLY A 75 -8.79 -6.52 -15.13
C GLY A 75 -8.56 -5.46 -14.05
N SER A 76 -9.56 -5.23 -13.19
CA SER A 76 -9.51 -4.26 -12.09
C SER A 76 -9.06 -4.86 -10.75
N TRP A 77 -8.43 -6.03 -10.76
CA TRP A 77 -8.00 -6.74 -9.56
C TRP A 77 -6.51 -7.03 -9.57
N SER A 78 -5.87 -6.85 -8.42
CA SER A 78 -4.53 -7.38 -8.14
C SER A 78 -4.65 -8.60 -7.24
N THR A 79 -3.91 -9.64 -7.59
CA THR A 79 -3.84 -10.90 -6.83
C THR A 79 -2.39 -11.22 -6.53
N ALA A 80 -2.08 -11.37 -5.26
CA ALA A 80 -0.76 -11.82 -4.80
C ALA A 80 -0.84 -13.24 -4.30
N ASN A 81 0.09 -14.09 -4.75
CA ASN A 81 0.28 -15.43 -4.24
C ASN A 81 1.60 -15.52 -3.49
N ALA A 82 1.57 -16.14 -2.33
CA ALA A 82 2.76 -16.36 -1.52
C ALA A 82 2.77 -17.76 -0.96
N THR A 83 3.94 -18.39 -1.01
CA THR A 83 4.15 -19.68 -0.36
C THR A 83 4.38 -19.47 1.13
N LEU A 84 3.55 -20.11 1.92
CA LEU A 84 3.69 -20.18 3.35
C LEU A 84 4.53 -21.41 3.66
N ALA A 85 5.72 -21.23 4.22
CA ALA A 85 6.40 -22.34 4.87
C ALA A 85 5.47 -22.87 5.98
N ASP A 86 5.81 -23.78 6.81
CA ASP A 86 5.00 -24.45 7.82
C ASP A 86 4.15 -23.55 8.75
N SER A 87 3.50 -22.53 8.18
CA SER A 87 2.67 -21.55 8.90
C SER A 87 1.25 -22.08 9.08
N ASP A 88 0.71 -21.91 10.29
CA ASP A 88 -0.70 -22.20 10.54
C ASP A 88 -1.57 -21.11 9.89
N PRO A 89 -2.44 -21.47 8.94
CA PRO A 89 -3.32 -20.50 8.31
C PRO A 89 -4.27 -19.77 9.26
N GLN A 90 -4.56 -20.35 10.44
CA GLN A 90 -5.43 -19.73 11.44
C GLN A 90 -4.74 -18.60 12.22
N GLY A 91 -3.41 -18.60 12.27
CA GLY A 91 -2.62 -17.57 12.92
C GLY A 91 -2.18 -16.44 12.00
N LEU A 92 -2.67 -16.41 10.75
CA LEU A 92 -2.31 -15.36 9.79
C LEU A 92 -3.27 -14.17 9.89
N GLU A 93 -2.68 -12.98 9.88
CA GLU A 93 -3.39 -11.71 9.80
C GLU A 93 -2.85 -10.89 8.64
N VAL A 94 -3.72 -10.27 7.85
CA VAL A 94 -3.34 -9.48 6.68
C VAL A 94 -3.76 -8.03 6.85
N LEU A 95 -2.79 -7.13 6.99
CA LEU A 95 -3.02 -5.70 6.89
C LEU A 95 -2.95 -5.29 5.43
N VAL A 96 -4.04 -4.80 4.86
CA VAL A 96 -4.08 -4.28 3.48
C VAL A 96 -4.11 -2.76 3.49
N LEU A 97 -3.16 -2.16 2.74
CA LEU A 97 -3.03 -0.74 2.48
C LEU A 97 -3.12 -0.48 0.98
N ARG A 98 -3.22 0.77 0.58
CA ARG A 98 -3.38 1.14 -0.84
C ARG A 98 -2.21 0.71 -1.72
N ASP A 99 -0.99 0.76 -1.20
CA ASP A 99 0.26 0.49 -1.94
C ASP A 99 0.89 -0.86 -1.59
N ARG A 100 0.44 -1.49 -0.51
CA ARG A 100 1.02 -2.73 0.00
C ARG A 100 0.06 -3.53 0.87
N ALA A 101 0.36 -4.82 1.06
CA ALA A 101 -0.19 -5.59 2.17
C ALA A 101 0.95 -6.21 3.00
N ILE A 102 0.70 -6.41 4.28
CA ILE A 102 1.63 -7.03 5.22
C ILE A 102 0.90 -8.20 5.88
N VAL A 103 1.50 -9.36 5.80
CA VAL A 103 0.97 -10.57 6.43
C VAL A 103 1.79 -10.89 7.66
N ALA A 104 1.14 -10.95 8.81
CA ALA A 104 1.72 -11.42 10.08
C ALA A 104 1.47 -12.91 10.28
N GLY A 105 2.19 -13.54 11.20
CA GLY A 105 2.02 -14.94 11.54
C GLY A 105 2.75 -15.91 10.61
N VAL A 106 3.49 -15.41 9.62
CA VAL A 106 4.29 -16.24 8.71
C VAL A 106 5.47 -16.81 9.46
N ARG A 107 5.74 -18.11 9.28
CA ARG A 107 6.90 -18.79 9.85
C ARG A 107 7.99 -18.97 8.81
N SER A 108 9.23 -18.87 9.23
CA SER A 108 10.40 -19.03 8.36
C SER A 108 11.22 -20.25 8.81
N ALA A 109 11.46 -21.18 7.88
CA ALA A 109 12.43 -22.25 8.10
C ALA A 109 13.87 -21.68 8.08
N PRO A 110 14.84 -22.29 8.78
CA PRO A 110 14.73 -23.51 9.57
C PRO A 110 14.31 -23.27 11.03
N ASN A 111 14.35 -22.01 11.52
CA ASN A 111 14.25 -21.72 12.95
C ASN A 111 12.82 -21.50 13.44
N ASN A 112 11.82 -21.71 12.59
CA ASN A 112 10.41 -21.47 12.89
C ASN A 112 10.12 -20.06 13.47
N SER A 113 10.99 -19.09 13.13
CA SER A 113 10.86 -17.70 13.59
C SER A 113 9.67 -17.02 12.93
N SER A 114 8.96 -16.21 13.69
CA SER A 114 7.87 -15.41 13.18
C SER A 114 8.42 -14.30 12.28
N THR A 115 7.98 -14.26 11.04
CA THR A 115 8.32 -13.23 10.06
C THR A 115 7.07 -12.61 9.49
N TYR A 116 7.23 -11.49 8.78
CA TYR A 116 6.17 -10.84 8.05
C TYR A 116 6.39 -11.02 6.55
N LEU A 117 5.31 -11.07 5.80
CA LEU A 117 5.38 -11.08 4.35
C LEU A 117 4.91 -9.73 3.81
N LEU A 118 5.75 -9.07 3.03
CA LEU A 118 5.44 -7.81 2.37
C LEU A 118 5.02 -8.06 0.93
N ILE A 119 3.81 -7.64 0.59
CA ILE A 119 3.25 -7.61 -0.76
C ILE A 119 3.23 -6.15 -1.19
N LYS A 120 3.92 -5.78 -2.28
CA LYS A 120 3.82 -4.44 -2.88
C LYS A 120 2.89 -4.50 -4.07
N TRP A 121 1.81 -3.75 -4.03
CA TRP A 121 0.89 -3.66 -5.15
C TRP A 121 1.51 -2.87 -6.31
N PRO A 122 1.42 -3.34 -7.55
CA PRO A 122 1.88 -2.58 -8.71
C PRO A 122 1.00 -1.36 -9.00
N VAL A 123 -0.28 -1.45 -8.64
CA VAL A 123 -1.28 -0.39 -8.74
C VAL A 123 -1.93 -0.18 -7.38
N ALA A 124 -2.34 1.05 -7.07
CA ALA A 124 -3.05 1.33 -5.83
C ALA A 124 -4.35 0.54 -5.73
N VAL A 125 -4.58 -0.12 -4.61
CA VAL A 125 -5.78 -0.93 -4.36
C VAL A 125 -6.70 -0.28 -3.34
N ASP A 126 -7.96 -0.69 -3.36
CA ASP A 126 -8.94 -0.34 -2.33
C ASP A 126 -8.91 -1.39 -1.20
N PRO A 127 -8.42 -1.03 -0.01
CA PRO A 127 -8.32 -1.97 1.10
C PRO A 127 -9.67 -2.52 1.59
N ALA A 128 -10.79 -1.83 1.31
CA ALA A 128 -12.12 -2.27 1.70
C ALA A 128 -12.62 -3.47 0.86
N THR A 129 -12.03 -3.68 -0.31
CA THR A 129 -12.38 -4.78 -1.22
C THR A 129 -11.49 -6.01 -1.02
N ALA A 130 -10.52 -5.92 -0.10
CA ALA A 130 -9.53 -6.96 0.06
C ALA A 130 -10.12 -8.26 0.61
N ALA A 131 -9.63 -9.37 0.08
CA ALA A 131 -9.89 -10.70 0.60
C ALA A 131 -8.61 -11.50 0.66
N ALA A 132 -8.49 -12.37 1.65
CA ALA A 132 -7.35 -13.26 1.79
C ALA A 132 -7.82 -14.68 2.11
N TYR A 133 -7.21 -15.65 1.47
CA TYR A 133 -7.48 -17.06 1.74
C TYR A 133 -6.22 -17.91 1.59
N SER A 134 -6.20 -19.00 2.29
CA SER A 134 -5.13 -20.00 2.16
C SER A 134 -5.68 -21.29 1.56
N LYS A 135 -4.90 -21.90 0.69
CA LYS A 135 -5.15 -23.22 0.13
C LYS A 135 -3.86 -24.04 0.20
N GLY A 136 -3.87 -25.07 1.04
CA GLY A 136 -2.63 -25.79 1.35
C GLY A 136 -1.58 -24.82 1.90
N ASN A 137 -0.42 -24.79 1.26
CA ASN A 137 0.71 -23.95 1.64
C ASN A 137 0.79 -22.61 0.86
N THR A 138 -0.28 -22.22 0.21
CA THR A 138 -0.35 -20.97 -0.56
C THR A 138 -1.34 -19.99 0.06
N LEU A 139 -0.88 -18.80 0.36
CA LEU A 139 -1.71 -17.64 0.68
C LEU A 139 -2.02 -16.88 -0.61
N THR A 140 -3.27 -16.56 -0.81
CA THR A 140 -3.72 -15.66 -1.86
C THR A 140 -4.37 -14.43 -1.22
N VAL A 141 -3.90 -13.26 -1.61
CA VAL A 141 -4.49 -11.98 -1.22
C VAL A 141 -4.96 -11.27 -2.49
N THR A 142 -6.22 -10.85 -2.51
CA THR A 142 -6.80 -10.13 -3.64
C THR A 142 -7.33 -8.78 -3.18
N ALA A 143 -7.22 -7.77 -4.04
CA ALA A 143 -7.86 -6.49 -3.81
C ALA A 143 -8.18 -5.82 -5.15
N LYS A 144 -9.26 -5.05 -5.18
CA LYS A 144 -9.65 -4.27 -6.36
C LYS A 144 -8.77 -3.04 -6.48
N HIS A 145 -8.47 -2.60 -7.70
CA HIS A 145 -7.78 -1.34 -7.92
C HIS A 145 -8.59 -0.19 -7.32
N SER A 146 -7.92 0.72 -6.63
CA SER A 146 -8.54 1.95 -6.18
C SER A 146 -8.89 2.78 -7.41
N PRO A 147 -10.08 3.40 -7.47
CA PRO A 147 -10.32 4.39 -8.50
C PRO A 147 -9.21 5.44 -8.42
N SER A 148 -8.59 5.74 -9.57
CA SER A 148 -7.70 6.90 -9.67
C SER A 148 -8.49 8.10 -9.16
N PRO A 149 -7.91 9.01 -8.37
CA PRO A 149 -8.57 10.29 -8.17
C PRO A 149 -8.82 10.84 -9.58
N GLU A 150 -10.07 10.87 -10.01
CA GLU A 150 -10.44 11.53 -11.25
C GLU A 150 -9.87 12.95 -11.16
N GLU A 151 -9.00 13.30 -12.11
CA GLU A 151 -8.77 14.69 -12.40
C GLU A 151 -10.17 15.30 -12.54
N PRO A 152 -10.46 16.42 -11.84
CA PRO A 152 -11.75 17.05 -11.97
C PRO A 152 -11.99 17.24 -13.48
N THR A 153 -12.91 16.48 -14.04
CA THR A 153 -13.39 16.70 -15.37
C THR A 153 -13.84 18.14 -15.37
N ALA A 154 -13.06 18.99 -16.05
CA ALA A 154 -13.49 20.34 -16.38
C ALA A 154 -14.85 20.17 -17.03
N HIS A 155 -15.89 20.46 -16.26
CA HIS A 155 -17.21 20.59 -16.80
C HIS A 155 -17.10 21.66 -17.89
N SER A 156 -17.10 21.19 -19.12
CA SER A 156 -17.42 22.01 -20.28
C SER A 156 -18.86 22.47 -20.06
N GLU A 157 -19.02 23.51 -19.24
CA GLU A 157 -20.23 24.29 -19.25
C GLU A 157 -20.31 24.93 -20.63
N GLY A 158 -21.23 24.36 -21.41
CA GLY A 158 -21.66 24.97 -22.66
C GLY A 158 -22.06 26.40 -22.41
N VAL A 159 -21.28 27.32 -22.98
CA VAL A 159 -21.62 28.70 -23.09
C VAL A 159 -22.90 28.79 -23.93
N PRO A 160 -24.05 29.20 -23.39
CA PRO A 160 -25.17 29.54 -24.23
C PRO A 160 -24.82 30.80 -25.02
N ALA A 161 -24.87 30.72 -26.33
CA ALA A 161 -24.76 31.85 -27.25
C ALA A 161 -25.77 32.94 -26.86
N ALA A 162 -25.26 34.07 -26.45
CA ALA A 162 -26.06 35.29 -26.30
C ALA A 162 -26.32 35.90 -27.68
N PRO A 163 -27.56 36.35 -27.96
CA PRO A 163 -27.86 37.06 -29.21
C PRO A 163 -27.28 38.47 -29.23
N ALA A 164 -26.80 38.81 -30.40
CA ALA A 164 -26.36 40.17 -30.73
C ALA A 164 -27.54 41.12 -30.67
N GLU A 165 -27.40 42.23 -29.95
CA GLU A 165 -28.09 43.47 -30.32
C GLU A 165 -27.22 44.69 -30.05
N ASN A 166 -27.21 45.44 -31.04
CA ASN A 166 -26.59 46.64 -31.52
C ASN A 166 -27.02 47.89 -30.73
N THR A 167 -26.20 48.94 -30.84
CA THR A 167 -26.51 50.35 -30.82
C THR A 167 -25.90 51.17 -29.68
N GLY A 168 -25.02 52.07 -30.09
CA GLY A 168 -25.06 53.46 -29.61
C GLY A 168 -23.83 54.02 -28.91
N MET A 169 -22.90 54.54 -29.70
CA MET A 169 -22.48 55.94 -29.73
C MET A 169 -22.28 56.67 -28.37
N GLY A 170 -21.09 57.19 -28.18
CA GLY A 170 -20.86 58.23 -27.17
C GLY A 170 -19.38 58.47 -26.85
N SER A 171 -18.87 59.43 -27.55
CA SER A 171 -17.52 60.04 -27.43
C SER A 171 -17.18 60.63 -26.06
N GLN A 172 -15.87 60.81 -25.90
CA GLN A 172 -15.08 61.93 -25.33
C GLN A 172 -14.20 61.49 -24.13
N THR A 173 -12.92 61.48 -24.33
CA THR A 173 -11.90 62.53 -24.12
C THR A 173 -11.69 62.91 -22.67
N THR A 174 -10.56 62.71 -22.12
CA THR A 174 -9.46 63.64 -21.73
C THR A 174 -8.54 62.92 -20.75
N LYS A 175 -7.30 62.74 -21.07
CA LYS A 175 -6.10 63.51 -20.70
C LYS A 175 -5.62 63.40 -19.26
N SER A 176 -4.37 63.00 -19.21
CA SER A 176 -3.25 63.57 -18.42
C SER A 176 -3.14 63.09 -16.98
N THR A 177 -2.06 62.74 -16.42
CA THR A 177 -0.68 63.18 -16.47
C THR A 177 -0.01 62.65 -15.21
N THR A 178 1.23 62.23 -15.38
CA THR A 178 2.34 62.45 -14.47
C THR A 178 2.63 61.38 -13.39
N ALA A 179 3.70 60.64 -13.64
CA ALA A 179 4.70 60.24 -12.69
C ALA A 179 5.53 61.52 -12.30
N PRO A 180 6.52 61.47 -11.45
CA PRO A 180 7.24 60.40 -10.77
C PRO A 180 7.62 60.75 -9.30
N ASN A 181 8.36 59.91 -8.62
CA ASN A 181 9.62 60.22 -7.92
C ASN A 181 9.78 59.47 -6.60
N SER A 182 10.78 58.63 -6.57
CA SER A 182 12.05 58.76 -5.81
C SER A 182 12.00 58.99 -4.29
N GLY A 183 12.83 58.20 -3.67
CA GLY A 183 13.54 58.49 -2.45
C GLY A 183 13.44 57.38 -1.44
N LYS A 184 14.41 56.54 -1.26
CA LYS A 184 15.72 56.70 -0.64
C LYS A 184 15.64 56.85 0.88
N ASP A 185 16.45 55.98 1.49
CA ASP A 185 17.13 56.02 2.78
C ASP A 185 16.32 55.66 4.04
N ALA A 186 16.67 54.64 4.73
CA ALA A 186 17.73 54.47 5.70
C ALA A 186 17.79 52.99 6.13
#